data_329cce00396ed33d146fb25fef0bfc5b
#
_entry.id   329cce00396ed33d146fb25fef0bfc5b
#
_cell.length_a   1.000
_cell.length_b   1.000
_cell.length_c   1.000
_cell.angle_alpha   90.00
_cell.angle_beta   90.00
_cell.angle_gamma   90.00
#
_symmetry.space_group_name_H-M   'P 1'
#
loop_
_entity.id
_entity.type
_entity.pdbx_description
1 polymer ?
#
loop_
_entity_poly.entity_id
_entity_poly.type
_entity_poly.pdbx_seq_one_letter_code
_entity_poly.pdbx_strand_id
1 'polypeptide(L)'
;MSKLSIRDLDLDNKHVFIRVDFNVPLTEDGTAITDDTRIRATLPTIEYAVRHHAKVILASHLGRPKGKPNPKYSLRPVVDRLRELLDEEVSLDINVGFSPDCVGDVASELASQLESGQVLLLENLRFHAQEEANDPAFSKQLASLGEIYINDAFGSAHRAHASTEGITHYMKQAAAGLLMEKELTYLGKALESPEKPFVAIIGGSKISGKIDVIDNLLDKVDTLVIVGGMAYTFQRALGITTGKSLVEEDKIDIAKEALAKAEKNGVKLLLPVDNILADSFSPDAKTQPWDSSVNFPADWQGLDIGPKTIALITEIVSEAKTILWNGPAGVFEFPAFAVGTDAIAHAVAANTAAISIIGGGDSVSAINQAGIADKITHISTGGGASLEFLEGKKLPGVEALTDK
;
A
#
# COMPACT_ATOMS: atom_id res chain seq x y z
N MET A 1 4.23 1.70 -17.89
CA MET A 1 4.81 3.08 -17.90
C MET A 1 6.28 3.02 -17.52
N SER A 2 7.17 3.60 -18.33
CA SER A 2 8.60 3.63 -18.01
C SER A 2 8.99 5.04 -17.56
N LYS A 3 9.13 5.21 -16.24
CA LYS A 3 9.59 6.48 -15.64
C LYS A 3 11.09 6.44 -15.37
N LEU A 4 11.76 7.59 -15.38
CA LEU A 4 13.15 7.68 -14.94
C LEU A 4 13.26 7.13 -13.52
N SER A 5 14.33 6.39 -13.26
CA SER A 5 14.72 5.89 -11.94
C SER A 5 15.91 6.69 -11.42
N ILE A 6 16.10 6.70 -10.12
CA ILE A 6 17.31 7.23 -9.48
C ILE A 6 18.59 6.64 -10.10
N ARG A 7 18.51 5.41 -10.63
CA ARG A 7 19.63 4.72 -11.31
C ARG A 7 20.04 5.33 -12.63
N ASP A 8 19.16 6.12 -13.26
CA ASP A 8 19.39 6.74 -14.56
C ASP A 8 20.05 8.12 -14.44
N LEU A 9 20.30 8.61 -13.20
CA LEU A 9 20.76 9.95 -12.91
C LEU A 9 22.19 9.98 -12.38
N ASP A 10 22.94 11.03 -12.72
CA ASP A 10 24.23 11.34 -12.10
C ASP A 10 24.00 12.11 -10.80
N LEU A 11 24.30 11.46 -9.68
CA LEU A 11 24.07 11.99 -8.33
C LEU A 11 25.33 12.58 -7.69
N ASP A 12 26.51 12.40 -8.33
CA ASP A 12 27.79 12.75 -7.71
C ASP A 12 27.86 14.25 -7.33
N ASN A 13 28.03 14.46 -6.03
CA ASN A 13 28.10 15.79 -5.41
C ASN A 13 26.87 16.70 -5.64
N LYS A 14 25.72 16.12 -6.00
CA LYS A 14 24.45 16.83 -6.23
C LYS A 14 23.60 16.89 -4.98
N HIS A 15 22.86 17.99 -4.79
CA HIS A 15 21.77 18.06 -3.82
C HIS A 15 20.56 17.31 -4.38
N VAL A 16 20.25 16.17 -3.75
CA VAL A 16 19.16 15.27 -4.15
C VAL A 16 18.03 15.37 -3.14
N PHE A 17 16.93 15.97 -3.56
CA PHE A 17 15.70 16.05 -2.76
C PHE A 17 14.91 14.77 -2.95
N ILE A 18 14.75 13.97 -1.89
CA ILE A 18 14.02 12.70 -1.92
C ILE A 18 12.74 12.82 -1.08
N ARG A 19 11.58 12.69 -1.73
CA ARG A 19 10.30 12.58 -1.05
C ARG A 19 10.09 11.14 -0.59
N VAL A 20 10.12 10.93 0.71
CA VAL A 20 9.97 9.63 1.38
C VAL A 20 8.65 9.54 2.15
N ASP A 21 8.17 8.34 2.47
CA ASP A 21 6.98 8.14 3.31
C ASP A 21 7.36 7.65 4.72
N PHE A 22 7.72 8.58 5.58
CA PHE A 22 7.99 8.33 7.00
C PHE A 22 6.76 8.59 7.88
N ASN A 23 5.56 8.40 7.33
CA ASN A 23 4.32 8.47 8.10
C ASN A 23 4.16 7.20 8.95
N VAL A 24 5.04 7.03 9.91
CA VAL A 24 5.12 5.90 10.82
C VAL A 24 4.16 6.05 12.00
N PRO A 25 3.64 4.96 12.58
CA PRO A 25 2.89 5.03 13.82
C PRO A 25 3.82 5.35 14.99
N LEU A 26 3.35 6.22 15.86
CA LEU A 26 4.04 6.64 17.07
C LEU A 26 3.29 6.16 18.31
N THR A 27 3.99 6.11 19.45
CA THR A 27 3.37 6.00 20.76
C THR A 27 2.37 7.13 20.99
N GLU A 28 1.46 6.98 21.95
CA GLU A 28 0.38 7.95 22.21
C GLU A 28 0.93 9.35 22.53
N ASP A 29 2.07 9.43 23.20
CA ASP A 29 2.78 10.66 23.53
C ASP A 29 3.63 11.21 22.36
N GLY A 30 3.74 10.47 21.24
CA GLY A 30 4.49 10.89 20.06
C GLY A 30 6.02 10.82 20.21
N THR A 31 6.53 10.15 21.24
CA THR A 31 7.97 10.14 21.57
C THR A 31 8.76 9.00 20.94
N ALA A 32 8.09 7.89 20.60
CA ALA A 32 8.73 6.71 20.03
C ALA A 32 7.97 6.14 18.82
N ILE A 33 8.70 5.52 17.91
CA ILE A 33 8.17 4.82 16.75
C ILE A 33 7.76 3.41 17.17
N THR A 34 6.54 2.99 16.85
CA THR A 34 6.03 1.64 17.16
C THR A 34 6.19 0.66 16.00
N ASP A 35 6.36 1.17 14.77
CA ASP A 35 6.61 0.38 13.57
C ASP A 35 7.46 1.21 12.59
N ASP A 36 8.63 0.70 12.22
CA ASP A 36 9.60 1.37 11.35
C ASP A 36 9.63 0.82 9.90
N THR A 37 8.67 -0.03 9.54
CA THR A 37 8.59 -0.71 8.24
C THR A 37 8.71 0.27 7.06
N ARG A 38 8.11 1.45 7.16
CA ARG A 38 8.16 2.47 6.10
C ARG A 38 9.54 3.11 5.98
N ILE A 39 10.27 3.28 7.08
CA ILE A 39 11.64 3.78 7.05
C ILE A 39 12.53 2.73 6.36
N ARG A 40 12.43 1.47 6.78
CA ARG A 40 13.18 0.35 6.19
C ARG A 40 12.93 0.20 4.68
N ALA A 41 11.69 0.38 4.25
CA ALA A 41 11.34 0.30 2.83
C ALA A 41 12.08 1.34 1.96
N THR A 42 12.46 2.48 2.53
CA THR A 42 13.16 3.57 1.82
C THR A 42 14.69 3.48 1.93
N LEU A 43 15.23 2.67 2.85
CA LEU A 43 16.68 2.56 3.05
C LEU A 43 17.45 2.26 1.75
N PRO A 44 17.00 1.36 0.86
CA PRO A 44 17.71 1.11 -0.39
C PRO A 44 17.90 2.35 -1.27
N THR A 45 16.93 3.26 -1.29
CA THR A 45 17.02 4.52 -2.05
C THR A 45 18.02 5.47 -1.42
N ILE A 46 17.99 5.59 -0.08
CA ILE A 46 18.92 6.44 0.67
C ILE A 46 20.34 5.91 0.53
N GLU A 47 20.54 4.61 0.72
CA GLU A 47 21.84 3.93 0.52
C GLU A 47 22.37 4.18 -0.88
N TYR A 48 21.53 3.98 -1.90
CA TYR A 48 21.93 4.21 -3.29
C TYR A 48 22.43 5.64 -3.49
N ALA A 49 21.68 6.64 -3.02
CA ALA A 49 22.05 8.04 -3.15
C ALA A 49 23.36 8.37 -2.43
N VAL A 50 23.53 7.89 -1.19
CA VAL A 50 24.74 8.11 -0.39
C VAL A 50 25.98 7.45 -1.01
N ARG A 51 25.87 6.20 -1.48
CA ARG A 51 26.97 5.50 -2.16
C ARG A 51 27.38 6.12 -3.49
N HIS A 52 26.47 6.90 -4.11
CA HIS A 52 26.74 7.70 -5.30
C HIS A 52 27.07 9.16 -4.95
N HIS A 53 27.56 9.39 -3.74
CA HIS A 53 28.08 10.68 -3.28
C HIS A 53 27.08 11.85 -3.35
N ALA A 54 25.76 11.56 -3.29
CA ALA A 54 24.74 12.59 -3.21
C ALA A 54 24.78 13.34 -1.87
N LYS A 55 24.35 14.59 -1.89
CA LYS A 55 23.97 15.38 -0.70
C LYS A 55 22.47 15.22 -0.52
N VAL A 56 22.05 14.36 0.43
CA VAL A 56 20.69 13.86 0.49
C VAL A 56 19.80 14.74 1.36
N ILE A 57 18.67 15.20 0.82
CA ILE A 57 17.66 15.97 1.54
C ILE A 57 16.37 15.15 1.54
N LEU A 58 15.97 14.66 2.71
CA LEU A 58 14.76 13.87 2.89
C LEU A 58 13.61 14.75 3.34
N ALA A 59 12.45 14.59 2.70
CA ALA A 59 11.22 15.27 3.06
C ALA A 59 10.07 14.28 3.20
N SER A 60 9.32 14.38 4.27
CA SER A 60 8.17 13.53 4.54
C SER A 60 7.04 14.27 5.23
N HIS A 61 5.87 13.65 5.24
CA HIS A 61 4.79 14.01 6.14
C HIS A 61 4.67 13.01 7.29
N LEU A 62 4.07 13.44 8.40
CA LEU A 62 3.70 12.60 9.53
C LEU A 62 2.33 13.04 10.06
N GLY A 63 1.38 12.13 10.08
CA GLY A 63 0.04 12.35 10.59
C GLY A 63 -0.74 13.45 9.85
N ARG A 64 -1.65 14.11 10.60
CA ARG A 64 -2.53 15.16 10.08
C ARG A 64 -2.53 16.39 10.99
N PRO A 65 -1.46 17.20 11.00
CA PRO A 65 -1.33 18.37 11.87
C PRO A 65 -2.18 19.58 11.42
N LYS A 66 -2.88 19.50 10.29
CA LYS A 66 -3.78 20.53 9.75
C LYS A 66 -3.09 21.88 9.48
N GLY A 67 -1.90 21.84 8.89
CA GLY A 67 -1.15 23.02 8.48
C GLY A 67 -0.57 23.83 9.63
N LYS A 68 -0.31 23.20 10.78
CA LYS A 68 0.27 23.88 11.97
C LYS A 68 1.31 23.01 12.65
N PRO A 69 2.42 23.58 13.13
CA PRO A 69 3.38 22.86 13.96
C PRO A 69 2.71 22.22 15.17
N ASN A 70 3.01 20.95 15.39
CA ASN A 70 2.51 20.17 16.52
C ASN A 70 3.60 19.15 16.92
N PRO A 71 4.17 19.25 18.15
CA PRO A 71 5.25 18.36 18.58
C PRO A 71 4.94 16.87 18.43
N LYS A 72 3.68 16.46 18.59
CA LYS A 72 3.23 15.06 18.39
C LYS A 72 3.50 14.55 16.97
N TYR A 73 3.56 15.42 15.98
CA TYR A 73 3.77 15.06 14.58
C TYR A 73 5.13 15.55 14.05
N SER A 74 6.09 15.84 14.96
CA SER A 74 7.46 16.15 14.55
C SER A 74 8.15 14.90 14.01
N LEU A 75 8.94 15.06 12.94
CA LEU A 75 9.80 14.02 12.38
C LEU A 75 11.10 13.84 13.19
N ARG A 76 11.31 14.60 14.27
CA ARG A 76 12.52 14.50 15.09
C ARG A 76 12.82 13.05 15.57
N PRO A 77 11.85 12.26 16.08
CA PRO A 77 12.10 10.88 16.49
C PRO A 77 12.55 9.97 15.35
N VAL A 78 12.20 10.30 14.11
CA VAL A 78 12.61 9.53 12.92
C VAL A 78 14.10 9.66 12.64
N VAL A 79 14.72 10.78 12.97
CA VAL A 79 16.18 11.00 12.75
C VAL A 79 17.03 9.95 13.46
N ASP A 80 16.75 9.73 14.73
CA ASP A 80 17.54 8.81 15.55
C ASP A 80 17.33 7.38 15.07
N ARG A 81 16.08 7.00 14.77
CA ARG A 81 15.77 5.67 14.22
C ARG A 81 16.39 5.45 12.83
N LEU A 82 16.33 6.45 11.96
CA LEU A 82 16.97 6.38 10.63
C LEU A 82 18.49 6.19 10.74
N ARG A 83 19.13 6.90 11.66
CA ARG A 83 20.57 6.75 11.90
C ARG A 83 20.92 5.32 12.38
N GLU A 84 20.16 4.79 13.33
CA GLU A 84 20.33 3.41 13.80
C GLU A 84 20.21 2.41 12.65
N LEU A 85 19.16 2.53 11.82
CA LEU A 85 18.92 1.62 10.70
C LEU A 85 19.99 1.72 9.61
N LEU A 86 20.52 2.91 9.34
CA LEU A 86 21.61 3.08 8.39
C LEU A 86 22.91 2.44 8.88
N ASP A 87 23.19 2.49 10.18
CA ASP A 87 24.34 1.80 10.78
C ASP A 87 24.13 0.28 10.79
N GLU A 88 22.99 -0.19 11.30
CA GLU A 88 22.68 -1.61 11.47
C GLU A 88 22.57 -2.38 10.15
N GLU A 89 21.85 -1.83 9.15
CA GLU A 89 21.48 -2.56 7.93
C GLU A 89 22.35 -2.21 6.73
N VAL A 90 22.84 -0.96 6.67
CA VAL A 90 23.59 -0.46 5.51
C VAL A 90 25.10 -0.46 5.81
N SER A 91 25.50 -0.56 7.07
CA SER A 91 26.89 -0.50 7.54
C SER A 91 27.62 0.76 7.02
N LEU A 92 26.94 1.88 7.05
CA LEU A 92 27.48 3.18 6.69
C LEU A 92 27.33 4.13 7.88
N ASP A 93 28.46 4.67 8.35
CA ASP A 93 28.47 5.75 9.35
C ASP A 93 28.07 7.06 8.65
N ILE A 94 26.76 7.31 8.62
CA ILE A 94 26.15 8.44 7.92
C ILE A 94 25.72 9.49 8.92
N ASN A 95 26.22 10.71 8.73
CA ASN A 95 25.71 11.85 9.49
C ASN A 95 24.30 12.24 8.99
N VAL A 96 23.31 12.04 9.85
CA VAL A 96 21.91 12.43 9.60
C VAL A 96 21.61 13.68 10.42
N GLY A 97 21.49 14.81 9.73
CA GLY A 97 21.08 16.09 10.30
C GLY A 97 19.54 16.23 10.35
N PHE A 98 19.07 17.24 11.08
CA PHE A 98 17.65 17.60 11.15
C PHE A 98 17.44 19.10 10.97
N SER A 99 16.54 19.48 10.06
CA SER A 99 16.09 20.86 9.91
C SER A 99 14.76 21.07 10.66
N PRO A 100 14.64 22.08 11.52
CA PRO A 100 13.42 22.36 12.29
C PRO A 100 12.27 22.91 11.44
N ASP A 101 12.49 23.16 10.16
CA ASP A 101 11.48 23.51 9.16
C ASP A 101 11.84 22.85 7.83
N CYS A 102 10.89 22.75 6.92
CA CYS A 102 11.09 22.17 5.60
C CYS A 102 11.34 23.22 4.50
N VAL A 103 11.22 24.49 4.79
CA VAL A 103 11.46 25.64 3.90
C VAL A 103 12.08 26.80 4.67
N GLY A 104 12.44 27.88 3.97
CA GLY A 104 12.98 29.11 4.54
C GLY A 104 14.49 29.05 4.76
N ASP A 105 15.02 30.11 5.39
CA ASP A 105 16.46 30.37 5.49
C ASP A 105 17.20 29.23 6.22
N VAL A 106 16.63 28.71 7.31
CA VAL A 106 17.27 27.64 8.11
C VAL A 106 17.39 26.34 7.30
N ALA A 107 16.33 25.95 6.60
CA ALA A 107 16.38 24.75 5.75
C ALA A 107 17.37 24.93 4.60
N SER A 108 17.40 26.10 3.98
CA SER A 108 18.32 26.44 2.89
C SER A 108 19.77 26.45 3.34
N GLU A 109 20.05 27.03 4.51
CA GLU A 109 21.40 27.05 5.07
C GLU A 109 21.90 25.64 5.38
N LEU A 110 21.12 24.83 6.10
CA LEU A 110 21.48 23.45 6.43
C LEU A 110 21.66 22.59 5.18
N ALA A 111 20.79 22.75 4.18
CA ALA A 111 20.94 22.03 2.91
C ALA A 111 22.22 22.43 2.19
N SER A 112 22.57 23.72 2.14
CA SER A 112 23.77 24.21 1.48
C SER A 112 25.09 23.75 2.13
N GLN A 113 25.05 23.44 3.44
CA GLN A 113 26.20 22.96 4.22
C GLN A 113 26.42 21.44 4.10
N LEU A 114 25.51 20.71 3.46
CA LEU A 114 25.68 19.26 3.29
C LEU A 114 26.94 18.96 2.48
N GLU A 115 27.69 18.01 2.99
CA GLU A 115 28.80 17.37 2.29
C GLU A 115 28.31 16.09 1.56
N SER A 116 29.11 15.64 0.62
CA SER A 116 28.86 14.40 -0.11
C SER A 116 28.68 13.21 0.83
N GLY A 117 27.59 12.46 0.65
CA GLY A 117 27.24 11.31 1.48
C GLY A 117 26.51 11.65 2.79
N GLN A 118 26.27 12.93 3.10
CA GLN A 118 25.49 13.33 4.26
C GLN A 118 23.99 13.36 3.95
N VAL A 119 23.17 13.22 4.99
CA VAL A 119 21.71 13.19 4.94
C VAL A 119 21.13 14.27 5.84
N LEU A 120 20.17 15.04 5.35
CA LEU A 120 19.38 16.01 6.10
C LEU A 120 17.91 15.61 6.05
N LEU A 121 17.28 15.36 7.19
CA LEU A 121 15.82 15.20 7.27
C LEU A 121 15.18 16.55 7.60
N LEU A 122 14.23 16.97 6.78
CA LEU A 122 13.42 18.17 7.00
C LEU A 122 12.27 17.86 7.97
N GLU A 123 11.78 18.89 8.67
CA GLU A 123 10.60 18.78 9.50
C GLU A 123 9.34 18.52 8.64
N ASN A 124 8.27 18.07 9.27
CA ASN A 124 7.02 17.64 8.69
C ASN A 124 6.43 18.65 7.70
N LEU A 125 6.38 18.26 6.42
CA LEU A 125 5.82 19.06 5.33
C LEU A 125 4.41 19.59 5.62
N ARG A 126 3.59 18.80 6.34
CA ARG A 126 2.20 19.15 6.68
C ARG A 126 2.06 20.13 7.84
N PHE A 127 3.16 20.64 8.39
CA PHE A 127 3.12 21.81 9.25
C PHE A 127 2.76 23.07 8.45
N HIS A 128 2.93 23.00 7.13
CA HIS A 128 2.50 24.02 6.19
C HIS A 128 1.24 23.57 5.45
N ALA A 129 0.17 24.39 5.53
CA ALA A 129 -1.08 24.10 4.82
C ALA A 129 -0.91 24.08 3.30
N GLN A 130 0.11 24.79 2.81
CA GLN A 130 0.52 24.88 1.41
C GLN A 130 0.93 23.54 0.81
N GLU A 131 1.40 22.59 1.63
CA GLU A 131 1.74 21.23 1.17
C GLU A 131 0.52 20.53 0.57
N GLU A 132 -0.58 20.42 1.36
CA GLU A 132 -1.79 19.74 0.91
C GLU A 132 -2.57 20.56 -0.14
N ALA A 133 -2.36 21.88 -0.19
CA ALA A 133 -2.95 22.76 -1.18
C ALA A 133 -2.22 22.74 -2.54
N ASN A 134 -1.10 22.04 -2.63
CA ASN A 134 -0.22 22.05 -3.82
C ASN A 134 0.18 23.48 -4.24
N ASP A 135 0.54 24.31 -3.27
CA ASP A 135 0.82 25.72 -3.49
C ASP A 135 2.10 25.92 -4.33
N PRO A 136 2.03 26.69 -5.44
CA PRO A 136 3.17 26.86 -6.34
C PRO A 136 4.37 27.56 -5.68
N ALA A 137 4.15 28.52 -4.77
CA ALA A 137 5.26 29.23 -4.14
C ALA A 137 5.97 28.32 -3.13
N PHE A 138 5.22 27.51 -2.38
CA PHE A 138 5.77 26.51 -1.48
C PHE A 138 6.51 25.41 -2.26
N SER A 139 5.94 24.91 -3.36
CA SER A 139 6.59 23.94 -4.25
C SER A 139 7.94 24.47 -4.77
N LYS A 140 7.99 25.74 -5.17
CA LYS A 140 9.23 26.38 -5.61
C LYS A 140 10.26 26.51 -4.49
N GLN A 141 9.83 26.78 -3.26
CA GLN A 141 10.73 26.81 -2.09
C GLN A 141 11.33 25.43 -1.82
N LEU A 142 10.51 24.37 -1.85
CA LEU A 142 11.01 23.00 -1.70
C LEU A 142 12.01 22.67 -2.83
N ALA A 143 11.68 22.98 -4.08
CA ALA A 143 12.54 22.71 -5.23
C ALA A 143 13.88 23.45 -5.15
N SER A 144 13.95 24.61 -4.49
CA SER A 144 15.21 25.38 -4.35
C SER A 144 16.25 24.69 -3.45
N LEU A 145 15.86 23.69 -2.68
CA LEU A 145 16.75 22.93 -1.81
C LEU A 145 17.56 21.85 -2.57
N GLY A 146 17.11 21.44 -3.75
CA GLY A 146 17.73 20.34 -4.50
C GLY A 146 17.95 20.64 -5.98
N GLU A 147 18.88 19.94 -6.61
CA GLU A 147 19.14 19.97 -8.05
C GLU A 147 18.39 18.84 -8.77
N ILE A 148 18.15 17.73 -8.06
CA ILE A 148 17.49 16.51 -8.54
C ILE A 148 16.34 16.20 -7.58
N TYR A 149 15.19 15.81 -8.13
CA TYR A 149 14.04 15.36 -7.35
C TYR A 149 13.80 13.87 -7.53
N ILE A 150 13.66 13.18 -6.41
CA ILE A 150 13.30 11.76 -6.37
C ILE A 150 12.00 11.59 -5.57
N ASN A 151 11.01 10.91 -6.17
CA ASN A 151 9.83 10.47 -5.44
C ASN A 151 9.97 9.00 -5.05
N ASP A 152 10.04 8.74 -3.75
CA ASP A 152 10.10 7.40 -3.19
C ASP A 152 8.93 7.14 -2.22
N ALA A 153 7.87 7.92 -2.34
CA ALA A 153 6.71 7.89 -1.48
C ALA A 153 5.45 7.42 -2.24
N PHE A 154 5.43 6.17 -2.68
CA PHE A 154 4.31 5.62 -3.43
C PHE A 154 2.99 5.75 -2.68
N GLY A 155 2.96 5.54 -1.35
CA GLY A 155 1.77 5.69 -0.52
C GLY A 155 1.12 7.08 -0.56
N SER A 156 1.87 8.11 -0.97
CA SER A 156 1.39 9.49 -1.13
C SER A 156 1.16 9.90 -2.59
N ALA A 157 1.51 9.06 -3.55
CA ALA A 157 1.53 9.40 -4.98
C ALA A 157 0.13 9.63 -5.60
N HIS A 158 -0.93 9.15 -4.93
CA HIS A 158 -2.33 9.37 -5.35
C HIS A 158 -2.82 10.80 -5.09
N ARG A 159 -2.03 11.66 -4.45
CA ARG A 159 -2.38 13.04 -4.11
C ARG A 159 -1.44 14.01 -4.79
N ALA A 160 -2.01 15.03 -5.46
CA ALA A 160 -1.26 16.15 -5.98
C ALA A 160 -0.96 17.14 -4.84
N HIS A 161 0.13 16.90 -4.11
CA HIS A 161 0.65 17.79 -3.07
C HIS A 161 1.89 18.52 -3.56
N ALA A 162 2.28 19.60 -2.89
CA ALA A 162 3.43 20.40 -3.28
C ALA A 162 4.72 19.59 -3.38
N SER A 163 4.94 18.66 -2.45
CA SER A 163 6.16 17.82 -2.42
C SER A 163 6.10 16.58 -3.30
N THR A 164 4.93 16.17 -3.82
CA THR A 164 4.77 14.96 -4.65
C THR A 164 4.56 15.27 -6.13
N GLU A 165 3.87 16.36 -6.44
CA GLU A 165 3.53 16.79 -7.80
C GLU A 165 4.05 18.20 -8.09
N GLY A 166 3.67 19.20 -7.28
CA GLY A 166 3.99 20.61 -7.54
C GLY A 166 5.48 20.90 -7.68
N ILE A 167 6.33 20.26 -6.87
CA ILE A 167 7.79 20.42 -6.91
C ILE A 167 8.38 20.08 -8.27
N THR A 168 7.80 19.11 -8.99
CA THR A 168 8.31 18.64 -10.29
C THR A 168 8.28 19.71 -11.37
N HIS A 169 7.35 20.68 -11.26
CA HIS A 169 7.26 21.81 -12.20
C HIS A 169 8.48 22.76 -12.14
N TYR A 170 9.27 22.67 -11.07
CA TYR A 170 10.46 23.52 -10.85
C TYR A 170 11.76 22.73 -10.94
N MET A 171 11.70 21.43 -11.22
CA MET A 171 12.85 20.54 -11.35
C MET A 171 13.11 20.18 -12.80
N LYS A 172 14.40 20.08 -13.20
CA LYS A 172 14.76 19.65 -14.57
C LYS A 172 14.48 18.17 -14.80
N GLN A 173 14.67 17.37 -13.77
CA GLN A 173 14.47 15.93 -13.78
C GLN A 173 13.77 15.50 -12.50
N ALA A 174 12.76 14.66 -12.64
CA ALA A 174 12.02 14.07 -11.57
C ALA A 174 12.00 12.55 -11.78
N ALA A 175 12.59 11.78 -10.88
CA ALA A 175 12.70 10.33 -11.04
C ALA A 175 12.08 9.55 -9.87
N ALA A 176 11.81 8.28 -10.11
CA ALA A 176 11.38 7.34 -9.09
C ALA A 176 12.57 6.90 -8.23
N GLY A 177 12.38 6.83 -6.91
CA GLY A 177 13.26 6.08 -6.02
C GLY A 177 13.04 4.56 -6.17
N LEU A 178 13.85 3.76 -5.51
CA LEU A 178 13.84 2.31 -5.69
C LEU A 178 12.57 1.65 -5.16
N LEU A 179 11.94 2.20 -4.10
CA LEU A 179 10.65 1.75 -3.61
C LEU A 179 9.55 2.04 -4.62
N MET A 180 9.50 3.28 -5.12
CA MET A 180 8.54 3.69 -6.17
C MET A 180 8.73 2.84 -7.44
N GLU A 181 9.96 2.62 -7.89
CA GLU A 181 10.28 1.78 -9.05
C GLU A 181 9.78 0.35 -8.86
N LYS A 182 9.97 -0.21 -7.66
CA LYS A 182 9.50 -1.55 -7.30
C LYS A 182 7.97 -1.66 -7.34
N GLU A 183 7.27 -0.69 -6.73
CA GLU A 183 5.80 -0.63 -6.74
C GLU A 183 5.26 -0.54 -8.19
N LEU A 184 5.80 0.38 -9.01
CA LEU A 184 5.41 0.54 -10.41
C LEU A 184 5.70 -0.70 -11.24
N THR A 185 6.81 -1.38 -10.98
CA THR A 185 7.18 -2.61 -11.70
C THR A 185 6.20 -3.73 -11.41
N TYR A 186 5.93 -4.02 -10.15
CA TYR A 186 5.09 -5.16 -9.80
C TYR A 186 3.61 -4.91 -10.06
N LEU A 187 3.08 -3.79 -9.59
CA LEU A 187 1.67 -3.43 -9.83
C LEU A 187 1.40 -3.13 -11.31
N GLY A 188 2.32 -2.43 -11.98
CA GLY A 188 2.21 -2.14 -13.41
C GLY A 188 2.24 -3.41 -14.25
N LYS A 189 3.19 -4.33 -13.99
CA LYS A 189 3.25 -5.61 -14.69
C LYS A 189 1.99 -6.45 -14.50
N ALA A 190 1.45 -6.48 -13.28
CA ALA A 190 0.19 -7.19 -13.00
C ALA A 190 -1.00 -6.62 -13.77
N LEU A 191 -1.05 -5.30 -14.00
CA LEU A 191 -2.17 -4.67 -14.71
C LEU A 191 -1.99 -4.61 -16.23
N GLU A 192 -0.75 -4.47 -16.74
CA GLU A 192 -0.48 -4.27 -18.17
C GLU A 192 -0.19 -5.58 -18.91
N SER A 193 0.56 -6.49 -18.28
CA SER A 193 1.02 -7.74 -18.91
C SER A 193 1.26 -8.86 -17.89
N PRO A 194 0.21 -9.32 -17.16
CA PRO A 194 0.36 -10.39 -16.18
C PRO A 194 0.75 -11.71 -16.82
N GLU A 195 1.57 -12.50 -16.12
CA GLU A 195 1.77 -13.89 -16.46
C GLU A 195 0.52 -14.68 -16.08
N LYS A 196 -0.03 -15.46 -17.02
CA LYS A 196 -1.28 -16.23 -16.82
C LYS A 196 -1.01 -17.67 -16.37
N PRO A 197 -1.88 -18.27 -15.54
CA PRO A 197 -3.14 -17.70 -15.02
C PRO A 197 -2.92 -16.57 -14.03
N PHE A 198 -3.73 -15.49 -14.16
CA PHE A 198 -3.75 -14.38 -13.23
C PHE A 198 -4.94 -14.51 -12.28
N VAL A 199 -4.67 -14.62 -10.99
CA VAL A 199 -5.66 -14.74 -9.91
C VAL A 199 -5.65 -13.50 -9.06
N ALA A 200 -6.80 -12.86 -8.89
CA ALA A 200 -6.98 -11.80 -7.91
C ALA A 200 -7.89 -12.28 -6.77
N ILE A 201 -7.49 -12.02 -5.54
CA ILE A 201 -8.26 -12.30 -4.32
C ILE A 201 -8.58 -10.95 -3.69
N ILE A 202 -9.87 -10.60 -3.65
CA ILE A 202 -10.36 -9.34 -3.12
C ILE A 202 -11.25 -9.63 -1.93
N GLY A 203 -10.85 -9.15 -0.76
CA GLY A 203 -11.55 -9.33 0.50
C GLY A 203 -11.86 -8.01 1.21
N GLY A 204 -12.37 -8.13 2.43
CA GLY A 204 -12.72 -6.99 3.27
C GLY A 204 -14.21 -6.87 3.51
N SER A 205 -14.63 -5.85 4.28
CA SER A 205 -15.99 -5.75 4.81
C SER A 205 -17.02 -5.27 3.79
N LYS A 206 -16.65 -4.36 2.87
CA LYS A 206 -17.60 -3.64 2.00
C LYS A 206 -17.16 -3.61 0.56
N ILE A 207 -18.12 -3.83 -0.36
CA ILE A 207 -17.90 -3.71 -1.80
C ILE A 207 -17.69 -2.24 -2.21
N SER A 208 -18.35 -1.27 -1.55
CA SER A 208 -18.31 0.16 -1.90
C SER A 208 -16.89 0.73 -1.96
N GLY A 209 -15.97 0.21 -1.15
CA GLY A 209 -14.57 0.62 -1.16
C GLY A 209 -13.70 -0.04 -2.23
N LYS A 210 -14.25 -0.97 -3.04
CA LYS A 210 -13.48 -1.78 -4.00
C LYS A 210 -14.17 -1.99 -5.35
N ILE A 211 -15.26 -1.28 -5.60
CA ILE A 211 -16.04 -1.43 -6.85
C ILE A 211 -15.15 -1.19 -8.07
N ASP A 212 -14.42 -0.08 -8.09
CA ASP A 212 -13.58 0.31 -9.22
C ASP A 212 -12.41 -0.67 -9.41
N VAL A 213 -11.86 -1.21 -8.32
CA VAL A 213 -10.81 -2.26 -8.35
C VAL A 213 -11.36 -3.53 -8.99
N ILE A 214 -12.53 -3.99 -8.52
CA ILE A 214 -13.19 -5.19 -9.04
C ILE A 214 -13.48 -5.02 -10.53
N ASP A 215 -14.05 -3.88 -10.93
CA ASP A 215 -14.40 -3.59 -12.32
C ASP A 215 -13.16 -3.62 -13.22
N ASN A 216 -12.06 -2.95 -12.83
CA ASN A 216 -10.83 -2.93 -13.60
C ASN A 216 -10.15 -4.31 -13.68
N LEU A 217 -10.18 -5.10 -12.60
CA LEU A 217 -9.58 -6.43 -12.57
C LEU A 217 -10.36 -7.45 -13.44
N LEU A 218 -11.67 -7.31 -13.55
CA LEU A 218 -12.49 -8.17 -14.41
C LEU A 218 -12.12 -8.10 -15.90
N ASP A 219 -11.40 -7.08 -16.33
CA ASP A 219 -10.87 -6.97 -17.69
C ASP A 219 -9.49 -7.63 -17.87
N LYS A 220 -8.86 -8.15 -16.78
CA LYS A 220 -7.44 -8.53 -16.77
C LYS A 220 -7.17 -9.94 -16.23
N VAL A 221 -7.96 -10.38 -15.25
CA VAL A 221 -7.73 -11.64 -14.53
C VAL A 221 -8.37 -12.83 -15.23
N ASP A 222 -7.85 -14.02 -14.97
CA ASP A 222 -8.49 -15.28 -15.37
C ASP A 222 -9.45 -15.76 -14.27
N THR A 223 -9.12 -15.48 -13.00
CA THR A 223 -9.98 -15.80 -11.85
C THR A 223 -10.02 -14.63 -10.89
N LEU A 224 -11.22 -14.25 -10.46
CA LEU A 224 -11.48 -13.31 -9.39
C LEU A 224 -12.13 -14.03 -8.21
N VAL A 225 -11.48 -13.98 -7.07
CA VAL A 225 -11.99 -14.54 -5.82
C VAL A 225 -12.48 -13.40 -4.94
N ILE A 226 -13.76 -13.41 -4.56
CA ILE A 226 -14.35 -12.43 -3.64
C ILE A 226 -14.57 -13.10 -2.30
N VAL A 227 -13.99 -12.54 -1.24
CA VAL A 227 -14.07 -13.05 0.13
C VAL A 227 -14.38 -11.92 1.13
N GLY A 228 -14.50 -12.27 2.40
CA GLY A 228 -14.85 -11.32 3.46
C GLY A 228 -16.31 -10.88 3.43
N GLY A 229 -16.63 -9.84 4.18
CA GLY A 229 -18.00 -9.33 4.32
C GLY A 229 -18.65 -8.92 3.01
N MET A 230 -17.86 -8.40 2.06
CA MET A 230 -18.39 -8.01 0.74
C MET A 230 -18.97 -9.18 -0.05
N ALA A 231 -18.52 -10.42 0.19
CA ALA A 231 -19.04 -11.60 -0.51
C ALA A 231 -20.54 -11.80 -0.26
N TYR A 232 -21.05 -11.37 0.89
CA TYR A 232 -22.48 -11.51 1.19
C TYR A 232 -23.37 -10.57 0.34
N THR A 233 -22.84 -9.43 -0.09
CA THR A 233 -23.54 -8.56 -1.05
C THR A 233 -23.65 -9.25 -2.43
N PHE A 234 -22.61 -9.97 -2.87
CA PHE A 234 -22.65 -10.79 -4.08
C PHE A 234 -23.59 -11.99 -3.95
N GLN A 235 -23.57 -12.68 -2.80
CA GLN A 235 -24.51 -13.80 -2.54
C GLN A 235 -25.97 -13.32 -2.56
N ARG A 236 -26.27 -12.14 -1.99
CA ARG A 236 -27.59 -11.52 -2.08
C ARG A 236 -27.98 -11.19 -3.51
N ALA A 237 -27.04 -10.73 -4.34
CA ALA A 237 -27.25 -10.48 -5.77
C ALA A 237 -27.65 -11.76 -6.53
N LEU A 238 -27.20 -12.93 -6.07
CA LEU A 238 -27.59 -14.25 -6.59
C LEU A 238 -28.87 -14.82 -5.94
N GLY A 239 -29.52 -14.08 -5.03
CA GLY A 239 -30.73 -14.50 -4.35
C GLY A 239 -30.49 -15.43 -3.15
N ILE A 240 -29.24 -15.58 -2.70
CA ILE A 240 -28.89 -16.39 -1.54
C ILE A 240 -29.17 -15.59 -0.26
N THR A 241 -29.84 -16.21 0.71
CA THR A 241 -30.06 -15.62 2.03
C THR A 241 -28.75 -15.61 2.82
N THR A 242 -28.49 -14.54 3.59
CA THR A 242 -27.21 -14.31 4.27
C THR A 242 -27.37 -14.03 5.78
N GLY A 243 -28.56 -14.27 6.34
CA GLY A 243 -28.88 -14.01 7.74
C GLY A 243 -28.59 -12.56 8.15
N LYS A 244 -27.85 -12.40 9.25
CA LYS A 244 -27.39 -11.09 9.76
C LYS A 244 -26.03 -10.65 9.22
N SER A 245 -25.49 -11.37 8.23
CA SER A 245 -24.21 -10.99 7.62
C SER A 245 -24.26 -9.58 7.05
N LEU A 246 -23.08 -8.92 7.00
CA LEU A 246 -22.95 -7.57 6.47
C LEU A 246 -23.29 -7.54 4.97
N VAL A 247 -24.33 -6.83 4.60
CA VAL A 247 -24.78 -6.63 3.21
C VAL A 247 -24.97 -5.14 2.94
N GLU A 248 -24.41 -4.65 1.85
CA GLU A 248 -24.70 -3.31 1.33
C GLU A 248 -25.86 -3.40 0.35
N GLU A 249 -27.08 -3.26 0.86
CA GLU A 249 -28.34 -3.45 0.08
C GLU A 249 -28.42 -2.49 -1.13
N ASP A 250 -27.88 -1.28 -1.00
CA ASP A 250 -27.80 -0.28 -2.07
C ASP A 250 -26.75 -0.60 -3.16
N LYS A 251 -25.94 -1.65 -2.96
CA LYS A 251 -24.88 -2.11 -3.87
C LYS A 251 -25.18 -3.45 -4.55
N ILE A 252 -26.33 -4.04 -4.30
CA ILE A 252 -26.71 -5.33 -4.88
C ILE A 252 -26.71 -5.27 -6.42
N ASP A 253 -27.21 -4.18 -7.01
CA ASP A 253 -27.25 -4.06 -8.48
C ASP A 253 -25.84 -3.93 -9.06
N ILE A 254 -24.92 -3.26 -8.40
CA ILE A 254 -23.50 -3.20 -8.78
C ILE A 254 -22.86 -4.59 -8.71
N ALA A 255 -23.17 -5.37 -7.67
CA ALA A 255 -22.69 -6.76 -7.59
C ALA A 255 -23.22 -7.62 -8.76
N LYS A 256 -24.49 -7.44 -9.18
CA LYS A 256 -25.05 -8.09 -10.38
C LYS A 256 -24.32 -7.69 -11.66
N GLU A 257 -24.01 -6.40 -11.81
CA GLU A 257 -23.24 -5.88 -12.96
C GLU A 257 -21.84 -6.53 -13.01
N ALA A 258 -21.16 -6.63 -11.87
CA ALA A 258 -19.85 -7.28 -11.77
C ALA A 258 -19.92 -8.78 -12.12
N LEU A 259 -20.94 -9.51 -11.64
CA LEU A 259 -21.21 -10.92 -12.01
C LEU A 259 -21.43 -11.07 -13.53
N ALA A 260 -22.26 -10.22 -14.12
CA ALA A 260 -22.51 -10.23 -15.56
C ALA A 260 -21.27 -9.88 -16.38
N LYS A 261 -20.44 -8.94 -15.91
CA LYS A 261 -19.16 -8.59 -16.55
C LYS A 261 -18.18 -9.75 -16.49
N ALA A 262 -18.09 -10.45 -15.35
CA ALA A 262 -17.26 -11.63 -15.21
C ALA A 262 -17.64 -12.72 -16.23
N GLU A 263 -18.94 -13.02 -16.34
CA GLU A 263 -19.46 -14.01 -17.30
C GLU A 263 -19.17 -13.57 -18.74
N LYS A 264 -19.43 -12.31 -19.09
CA LYS A 264 -19.17 -11.76 -20.43
C LYS A 264 -17.68 -11.84 -20.80
N ASN A 265 -16.79 -11.60 -19.87
CA ASN A 265 -15.34 -11.59 -20.09
C ASN A 265 -14.71 -12.99 -19.96
N GLY A 266 -15.50 -14.04 -19.61
CA GLY A 266 -14.99 -15.39 -19.37
C GLY A 266 -14.13 -15.53 -18.12
N VAL A 267 -14.29 -14.61 -17.16
CA VAL A 267 -13.56 -14.63 -15.88
C VAL A 267 -14.27 -15.57 -14.91
N LYS A 268 -13.53 -16.50 -14.31
CA LYS A 268 -14.04 -17.33 -13.22
C LYS A 268 -14.19 -16.49 -11.96
N LEU A 269 -15.42 -16.12 -11.60
CA LEU A 269 -15.70 -15.43 -10.34
C LEU A 269 -16.04 -16.46 -9.27
N LEU A 270 -15.23 -16.57 -8.23
CA LEU A 270 -15.43 -17.49 -7.11
C LEU A 270 -15.96 -16.71 -5.89
N LEU A 271 -17.11 -17.13 -5.39
CA LEU A 271 -17.67 -16.72 -4.10
C LEU A 271 -17.53 -17.85 -3.08
N PRO A 272 -17.52 -17.59 -1.77
CA PRO A 272 -17.51 -18.63 -0.75
C PRO A 272 -18.70 -19.59 -0.91
N VAL A 273 -18.41 -20.89 -0.94
CA VAL A 273 -19.41 -21.97 -1.01
C VAL A 273 -19.79 -22.49 0.38
N ASP A 274 -18.96 -22.18 1.38
CA ASP A 274 -19.19 -22.45 2.78
C ASP A 274 -18.58 -21.35 3.64
N ASN A 275 -19.08 -21.19 4.86
CA ASN A 275 -18.68 -20.15 5.79
C ASN A 275 -18.64 -20.69 7.23
N ILE A 276 -17.88 -20.00 8.08
CA ILE A 276 -17.96 -20.13 9.54
C ILE A 276 -18.87 -19.00 10.04
N LEU A 277 -20.01 -19.41 10.59
CA LEU A 277 -21.01 -18.49 11.13
C LEU A 277 -20.77 -18.21 12.60
N ALA A 278 -21.24 -17.05 13.03
CA ALA A 278 -21.26 -16.61 14.43
C ALA A 278 -22.65 -16.11 14.82
N ASP A 279 -23.04 -16.33 16.08
CA ASP A 279 -24.29 -15.80 16.68
C ASP A 279 -24.17 -14.30 17.02
N SER A 280 -22.95 -13.78 17.12
CA SER A 280 -22.66 -12.37 17.44
C SER A 280 -21.31 -11.93 16.85
N PHE A 281 -21.08 -10.64 16.74
CA PHE A 281 -19.77 -10.09 16.35
C PHE A 281 -18.90 -9.96 17.61
N SER A 282 -18.24 -11.05 17.99
CA SER A 282 -17.43 -11.15 19.20
C SER A 282 -16.34 -12.22 19.02
N PRO A 283 -15.15 -12.06 19.64
CA PRO A 283 -14.14 -13.13 19.66
C PRO A 283 -14.63 -14.40 20.39
N ASP A 284 -15.58 -14.26 21.31
CA ASP A 284 -16.16 -15.37 22.11
C ASP A 284 -17.51 -15.85 21.54
N ALA A 285 -17.87 -15.47 20.30
CA ALA A 285 -19.12 -15.89 19.68
C ALA A 285 -19.20 -17.42 19.52
N LYS A 286 -20.39 -17.95 19.63
CA LYS A 286 -20.63 -19.36 19.25
C LYS A 286 -20.49 -19.47 17.74
N THR A 287 -19.80 -20.50 17.29
CA THR A 287 -19.55 -20.75 15.87
C THR A 287 -20.27 -21.99 15.38
N GLN A 288 -20.66 -21.99 14.12
CA GLN A 288 -21.10 -23.19 13.40
C GLN A 288 -20.69 -23.11 11.93
N PRO A 289 -20.35 -24.27 11.29
CA PRO A 289 -20.13 -24.30 9.84
C PRO A 289 -21.47 -24.20 9.12
N TRP A 290 -21.42 -23.58 7.95
CA TRP A 290 -22.54 -23.51 7.00
C TRP A 290 -22.03 -23.75 5.59
N ASP A 291 -22.82 -24.40 4.77
CA ASP A 291 -22.60 -24.50 3.34
C ASP A 291 -23.88 -24.23 2.53
N SER A 292 -23.71 -23.95 1.24
CA SER A 292 -24.80 -23.54 0.35
C SER A 292 -25.86 -24.63 0.08
N SER A 293 -25.70 -25.85 0.61
CA SER A 293 -26.68 -26.92 0.47
C SER A 293 -27.88 -26.77 1.42
N VAL A 294 -27.76 -25.88 2.42
CA VAL A 294 -28.81 -25.60 3.41
C VAL A 294 -29.13 -24.12 3.49
N ASN A 295 -30.32 -23.79 3.97
CA ASN A 295 -30.71 -22.38 4.17
C ASN A 295 -29.78 -21.70 5.20
N PHE A 296 -29.39 -20.48 4.92
CA PHE A 296 -28.60 -19.69 5.84
C PHE A 296 -29.46 -19.32 7.08
N PRO A 297 -29.00 -19.60 8.32
CA PRO A 297 -29.76 -19.30 9.52
C PRO A 297 -30.00 -17.79 9.69
N ALA A 298 -31.24 -17.37 9.91
CA ALA A 298 -31.63 -15.95 9.91
C ALA A 298 -30.95 -15.13 11.02
N ASP A 299 -30.67 -15.76 12.17
CA ASP A 299 -30.07 -15.08 13.33
C ASP A 299 -28.55 -15.12 13.38
N TRP A 300 -27.90 -15.73 12.41
CA TRP A 300 -26.45 -15.90 12.33
C TRP A 300 -25.84 -15.00 11.25
N GLN A 301 -24.58 -14.70 11.42
CA GLN A 301 -23.77 -13.96 10.44
C GLN A 301 -22.50 -14.74 10.08
N GLY A 302 -22.04 -14.63 8.87
CA GLY A 302 -20.78 -15.22 8.45
C GLY A 302 -19.62 -14.29 8.78
N LEU A 303 -18.58 -14.83 9.43
CA LEU A 303 -17.39 -14.08 9.82
C LEU A 303 -16.08 -14.62 9.24
N ASP A 304 -16.09 -15.82 8.63
CA ASP A 304 -14.95 -16.35 7.88
C ASP A 304 -15.44 -17.32 6.79
N ILE A 305 -14.56 -17.62 5.84
CA ILE A 305 -14.79 -18.66 4.84
C ILE A 305 -14.62 -20.06 5.45
N GLY A 306 -15.31 -21.05 4.89
CA GLY A 306 -15.23 -22.43 5.34
C GLY A 306 -14.15 -23.25 4.63
N PRO A 307 -13.93 -24.51 5.08
CA PRO A 307 -12.87 -25.39 4.59
C PRO A 307 -13.00 -25.77 3.10
N LYS A 308 -14.23 -25.84 2.57
CA LYS A 308 -14.44 -26.13 1.13
C LYS A 308 -13.97 -24.94 0.28
N THR A 309 -14.29 -23.73 0.69
CA THR A 309 -13.83 -22.49 0.04
C THR A 309 -12.32 -22.36 0.10
N ILE A 310 -11.72 -22.65 1.27
CA ILE A 310 -10.26 -22.67 1.44
C ILE A 310 -9.60 -23.65 0.46
N ALA A 311 -10.14 -24.88 0.34
CA ALA A 311 -9.60 -25.87 -0.59
C ALA A 311 -9.64 -25.40 -2.05
N LEU A 312 -10.78 -24.82 -2.47
CA LEU A 312 -10.93 -24.26 -3.82
C LEU A 312 -9.94 -23.11 -4.10
N ILE A 313 -9.77 -22.21 -3.14
CA ILE A 313 -8.82 -21.09 -3.28
C ILE A 313 -7.38 -21.61 -3.34
N THR A 314 -7.04 -22.58 -2.48
CA THR A 314 -5.70 -23.19 -2.47
C THR A 314 -5.37 -23.85 -3.80
N GLU A 315 -6.30 -24.59 -4.39
CA GLU A 315 -6.14 -25.20 -5.72
C GLU A 315 -5.88 -24.14 -6.79
N ILE A 316 -6.74 -23.11 -6.86
CA ILE A 316 -6.63 -22.02 -7.84
C ILE A 316 -5.30 -21.26 -7.68
N VAL A 317 -4.90 -20.95 -6.45
CA VAL A 317 -3.67 -20.24 -6.13
C VAL A 317 -2.44 -21.08 -6.51
N SER A 318 -2.49 -22.41 -6.34
CA SER A 318 -1.37 -23.30 -6.66
C SER A 318 -1.00 -23.33 -8.15
N GLU A 319 -1.96 -23.05 -9.04
CA GLU A 319 -1.78 -23.05 -10.49
C GLU A 319 -1.46 -21.64 -11.05
N ALA A 320 -1.63 -20.59 -10.24
CA ALA A 320 -1.44 -19.20 -10.66
C ALA A 320 0.01 -18.89 -11.01
N LYS A 321 0.21 -17.97 -11.97
CA LYS A 321 1.51 -17.35 -12.29
C LYS A 321 1.61 -15.92 -11.81
N THR A 322 0.47 -15.23 -11.70
CA THR A 322 0.35 -13.94 -11.06
C THR A 322 -0.74 -14.01 -10.01
N ILE A 323 -0.46 -13.55 -8.80
CA ILE A 323 -1.40 -13.49 -7.69
C ILE A 323 -1.44 -12.07 -7.18
N LEU A 324 -2.63 -11.49 -7.12
CA LEU A 324 -2.90 -10.22 -6.45
C LEU A 324 -3.85 -10.48 -5.28
N TRP A 325 -3.44 -10.14 -4.07
CA TRP A 325 -4.30 -10.28 -2.89
C TRP A 325 -4.46 -8.95 -2.15
N ASN A 326 -5.71 -8.55 -1.93
CA ASN A 326 -6.05 -7.31 -1.23
C ASN A 326 -7.31 -7.48 -0.37
N GLY A 327 -7.14 -7.57 0.94
CA GLY A 327 -8.17 -7.67 1.95
C GLY A 327 -8.39 -9.09 2.48
N PRO A 328 -8.72 -9.22 3.79
CA PRO A 328 -8.85 -10.49 4.50
C PRO A 328 -10.12 -11.25 4.08
N ALA A 329 -10.11 -12.57 4.32
CA ALA A 329 -11.24 -13.45 4.05
C ALA A 329 -12.27 -13.49 5.18
N GLY A 330 -11.85 -13.20 6.40
CA GLY A 330 -12.68 -13.20 7.60
C GLY A 330 -12.31 -12.07 8.55
N VAL A 331 -12.90 -12.07 9.73
CA VAL A 331 -12.56 -11.16 10.83
C VAL A 331 -11.30 -11.70 11.52
N PHE A 332 -10.18 -11.57 10.83
CA PHE A 332 -8.90 -12.22 11.19
C PHE A 332 -8.31 -11.71 12.51
N GLU A 333 -8.79 -10.60 13.03
CA GLU A 333 -8.46 -10.11 14.37
C GLU A 333 -8.99 -11.01 15.48
N PHE A 334 -10.00 -11.85 15.18
CA PHE A 334 -10.56 -12.84 16.11
C PHE A 334 -10.01 -14.22 15.72
N PRO A 335 -9.29 -14.93 16.60
CA PRO A 335 -8.66 -16.22 16.26
C PRO A 335 -9.62 -17.27 15.68
N ALA A 336 -10.89 -17.26 16.10
CA ALA A 336 -11.91 -18.17 15.60
C ALA A 336 -12.27 -17.94 14.12
N PHE A 337 -11.98 -16.75 13.57
CA PHE A 337 -12.34 -16.30 12.23
C PHE A 337 -11.13 -15.84 11.40
N ALA A 338 -9.91 -16.24 11.82
CA ALA A 338 -8.66 -15.97 11.12
C ALA A 338 -8.23 -17.10 10.16
N VAL A 339 -8.85 -18.28 10.29
CA VAL A 339 -8.41 -19.51 9.59
C VAL A 339 -8.43 -19.36 8.08
N GLY A 340 -9.47 -18.72 7.54
CA GLY A 340 -9.57 -18.47 6.10
C GLY A 340 -8.47 -17.55 5.57
N THR A 341 -8.19 -16.46 6.28
CA THR A 341 -7.14 -15.50 5.93
C THR A 341 -5.76 -16.13 6.02
N ASP A 342 -5.47 -16.88 7.08
CA ASP A 342 -4.21 -17.60 7.28
C ASP A 342 -3.98 -18.66 6.20
N ALA A 343 -5.04 -19.40 5.84
CA ALA A 343 -4.95 -20.41 4.79
C ALA A 343 -4.62 -19.79 3.42
N ILE A 344 -5.22 -18.65 3.08
CA ILE A 344 -4.88 -17.90 1.86
C ILE A 344 -3.42 -17.46 1.91
N ALA A 345 -2.97 -16.88 3.03
CA ALA A 345 -1.60 -16.44 3.21
C ALA A 345 -0.59 -17.59 2.94
N HIS A 346 -0.82 -18.76 3.54
CA HIS A 346 0.02 -19.93 3.36
C HIS A 346 -0.05 -20.50 1.93
N ALA A 347 -1.23 -20.49 1.30
CA ALA A 347 -1.38 -20.95 -0.09
C ALA A 347 -0.59 -20.04 -1.05
N VAL A 348 -0.67 -18.72 -0.87
CA VAL A 348 0.10 -17.76 -1.67
C VAL A 348 1.60 -17.94 -1.47
N ALA A 349 2.05 -18.07 -0.22
CA ALA A 349 3.47 -18.27 0.12
C ALA A 349 4.01 -19.62 -0.38
N ALA A 350 3.18 -20.65 -0.50
CA ALA A 350 3.57 -21.96 -1.02
C ALA A 350 3.80 -21.96 -2.53
N ASN A 351 3.14 -21.07 -3.29
CA ASN A 351 3.34 -20.95 -4.73
C ASN A 351 4.55 -20.04 -5.04
N THR A 352 5.75 -20.57 -4.86
CA THR A 352 7.01 -19.82 -5.10
C THR A 352 7.30 -19.56 -6.58
N ALA A 353 6.55 -20.18 -7.50
CA ALA A 353 6.69 -19.96 -8.94
C ALA A 353 5.86 -18.79 -9.46
N ALA A 354 4.93 -18.28 -8.66
CA ALA A 354 4.11 -17.15 -9.02
C ALA A 354 4.73 -15.81 -8.59
N ILE A 355 4.40 -14.75 -9.33
CA ILE A 355 4.58 -13.37 -8.87
C ILE A 355 3.43 -13.06 -7.92
N SER A 356 3.70 -13.01 -6.63
CA SER A 356 2.72 -12.69 -5.59
C SER A 356 2.82 -11.24 -5.16
N ILE A 357 1.70 -10.51 -5.24
CA ILE A 357 1.58 -9.10 -4.89
C ILE A 357 0.50 -8.96 -3.82
N ILE A 358 0.89 -8.47 -2.65
CA ILE A 358 -0.02 -8.29 -1.52
C ILE A 358 -0.19 -6.80 -1.26
N GLY A 359 -1.43 -6.33 -1.21
CA GLY A 359 -1.77 -4.96 -0.88
C GLY A 359 -2.87 -4.85 0.16
N GLY A 360 -2.97 -3.68 0.78
CA GLY A 360 -3.93 -3.41 1.85
C GLY A 360 -3.39 -3.77 3.24
N GLY A 361 -3.61 -2.87 4.20
CA GLY A 361 -3.03 -2.99 5.55
C GLY A 361 -3.37 -4.30 6.25
N ASP A 362 -4.61 -4.75 6.14
CA ASP A 362 -5.07 -5.98 6.80
C ASP A 362 -4.40 -7.25 6.23
N SER A 363 -4.27 -7.33 4.90
CA SER A 363 -3.57 -8.46 4.25
C SER A 363 -2.09 -8.48 4.59
N VAL A 364 -1.45 -7.31 4.62
CA VAL A 364 -0.04 -7.17 5.02
C VAL A 364 0.12 -7.57 6.50
N SER A 365 -0.80 -7.16 7.37
CA SER A 365 -0.81 -7.57 8.77
C SER A 365 -0.92 -9.09 8.92
N ALA A 366 -1.82 -9.74 8.17
CA ALA A 366 -1.96 -11.19 8.18
C ALA A 366 -0.68 -11.91 7.73
N ILE A 367 -0.03 -11.44 6.67
CA ILE A 367 1.26 -11.97 6.18
C ILE A 367 2.36 -11.85 7.24
N ASN A 368 2.44 -10.70 7.91
CA ASN A 368 3.43 -10.47 8.96
C ASN A 368 3.18 -11.34 10.20
N GLN A 369 1.91 -11.47 10.62
CA GLN A 369 1.53 -12.35 11.74
C GLN A 369 1.83 -13.83 11.44
N ALA A 370 1.64 -14.27 10.20
CA ALA A 370 1.99 -15.61 9.76
C ALA A 370 3.51 -15.84 9.61
N GLY A 371 4.35 -14.77 9.67
CA GLY A 371 5.81 -14.88 9.56
C GLY A 371 6.30 -15.36 8.19
N ILE A 372 5.59 -15.02 7.10
CA ILE A 372 5.86 -15.51 5.75
C ILE A 372 6.12 -14.39 4.73
N ALA A 373 6.40 -13.17 5.21
CA ALA A 373 6.62 -12.00 4.36
C ALA A 373 7.80 -12.19 3.38
N ASP A 374 8.82 -12.93 3.78
CA ASP A 374 9.99 -13.28 2.98
C ASP A 374 9.69 -14.19 1.77
N LYS A 375 8.54 -14.87 1.76
CA LYS A 375 8.07 -15.74 0.67
C LYS A 375 7.21 -15.01 -0.35
N ILE A 376 6.88 -13.75 -0.12
CA ILE A 376 6.05 -12.93 -1.00
C ILE A 376 6.93 -12.10 -1.92
N THR A 377 6.62 -12.12 -3.23
CA THR A 377 7.41 -11.39 -4.23
C THR A 377 7.38 -9.87 -3.99
N HIS A 378 6.20 -9.32 -3.69
CA HIS A 378 6.03 -7.89 -3.42
C HIS A 378 4.91 -7.63 -2.41
N ILE A 379 5.26 -6.96 -1.31
CA ILE A 379 4.30 -6.43 -0.34
C ILE A 379 4.24 -4.93 -0.59
N SER A 380 3.08 -4.45 -1.05
CA SER A 380 2.89 -3.03 -1.35
C SER A 380 2.74 -2.22 -0.07
N THR A 381 3.48 -1.14 0.01
CA THR A 381 3.41 -0.15 1.09
C THR A 381 2.44 0.99 0.79
N GLY A 382 1.84 0.99 -0.41
CA GLY A 382 1.10 2.13 -0.96
C GLY A 382 -0.29 2.36 -0.36
N GLY A 383 -0.90 1.38 0.31
CA GLY A 383 -2.23 1.54 0.91
C GLY A 383 -3.28 2.05 -0.08
N GLY A 384 -3.78 3.28 0.14
CA GLY A 384 -4.76 3.91 -0.76
C GLY A 384 -4.24 4.16 -2.18
N ALA A 385 -2.96 4.50 -2.33
CA ALA A 385 -2.35 4.68 -3.64
C ALA A 385 -2.32 3.38 -4.45
N SER A 386 -2.06 2.24 -3.79
CA SER A 386 -2.11 0.92 -4.45
C SER A 386 -3.53 0.60 -4.92
N LEU A 387 -4.56 0.92 -4.12
CA LEU A 387 -5.95 0.71 -4.52
C LEU A 387 -6.29 1.57 -5.73
N GLU A 388 -6.01 2.87 -5.72
CA GLU A 388 -6.26 3.77 -6.85
C GLU A 388 -5.48 3.34 -8.12
N PHE A 389 -4.26 2.83 -7.95
CA PHE A 389 -3.51 2.27 -9.07
C PHE A 389 -4.18 1.01 -9.63
N LEU A 390 -4.68 0.12 -8.76
CA LEU A 390 -5.42 -1.08 -9.14
C LEU A 390 -6.78 -0.78 -9.78
N GLU A 391 -7.37 0.39 -9.48
CA GLU A 391 -8.55 0.94 -10.16
C GLU A 391 -8.25 1.42 -11.58
N GLY A 392 -6.97 1.46 -11.98
CA GLY A 392 -6.53 1.99 -13.27
C GLY A 392 -6.41 3.51 -13.29
N LYS A 393 -6.48 4.17 -12.13
CA LYS A 393 -6.32 5.62 -12.02
C LYS A 393 -4.87 6.03 -12.20
N LYS A 394 -4.68 7.17 -12.85
CA LYS A 394 -3.37 7.82 -12.93
C LYS A 394 -3.06 8.50 -11.62
N LEU A 395 -1.90 8.16 -11.03
CA LEU A 395 -1.46 8.76 -9.78
C LEU A 395 -0.68 10.04 -10.06
N PRO A 396 -1.11 11.22 -9.55
CA PRO A 396 -0.44 12.50 -9.84
C PRO A 396 1.06 12.50 -9.55
N GLY A 397 1.48 11.92 -8.42
CA GLY A 397 2.89 11.85 -8.05
C GLY A 397 3.72 10.87 -8.91
N VAL A 398 3.08 10.00 -9.69
CA VAL A 398 3.72 9.14 -10.69
C VAL A 398 3.72 9.84 -12.05
N GLU A 399 2.58 10.39 -12.47
CA GLU A 399 2.46 11.08 -13.77
C GLU A 399 3.45 12.26 -13.88
N ALA A 400 3.70 12.95 -12.76
CA ALA A 400 4.62 14.07 -12.68
C ALA A 400 6.11 13.69 -12.84
N LEU A 401 6.46 12.40 -12.76
CA LEU A 401 7.84 11.94 -13.00
C LEU A 401 8.16 11.97 -14.49
N THR A 402 9.42 12.21 -14.78
CA THR A 402 9.95 12.23 -16.16
C THR A 402 9.86 10.84 -16.79
N ASP A 403 9.37 10.76 -18.03
CA ASP A 403 9.34 9.52 -18.81
C ASP A 403 10.76 9.13 -19.27
N LYS A 404 10.99 7.82 -19.39
CA LYS A 404 12.23 7.23 -19.89
C LYS A 404 12.30 7.21 -21.40
#